data_f28c0dd4f30ab4b79a0f400a64bf3b4b
#
_entry.id   f28c0dd4f30ab4b79a0f400a64bf3b4b
#
_cell.length_a   1.000
_cell.length_b   1.000
_cell.length_c   1.000
_cell.angle_alpha   90.00
_cell.angle_beta   90.00
_cell.angle_gamma   90.00
#
_symmetry.space_group_name_H-M   'P 1'
#
loop_
_entity.id
_entity.type
_entity.pdbx_description
1 polymer ?
#
loop_
_entity_poly.entity_id
_entity_poly.type
_entity_poly.pdbx_seq_one_letter_code
_entity_poly.pdbx_strand_id
1 'polypeptide(L)'
;MNMMTNNYRIIDVDTHVVEPYDLWTSRVSSRYGDAVPHVRNVDGTDFWFFGDKKAGGGGAPAMAGWHEHPPYHPRTLSEAHRYTWDQAERLKVMDDYGIQAQVLFPNVIFFEAGTLVKLESAQLMLDCVKAYNDWQTDYASVAPDRFLPQAILPFWDLEETLKELERCKKMGHRGLVFTSEPHCFAQPKLTNPHWDRLWAAAQEMEMPVNFHIGSGDHEVNKVMDASVPLHADYASMGVLFFMGNAGAITQIICGGICQRFPKLNFISVESGVGWLPFAIASLDWQWINCGVPKEHGDVYDLLPSEYFKRQIYGSFWFEQNPLVKFAIDQLGPDNILYETDFPHPTSMSPGPATSAQRPPEYLEDVFKGVPQDQVQKILHDNAARLYKLD
;
A
#
# COMPACT_ATOMS: atom_id res chain seq x y z
N MET A 1 8.47 -29.41 15.80
CA MET A 1 7.23 -29.74 15.08
C MET A 1 6.31 -28.55 15.29
N ASN A 2 6.22 -27.70 14.28
CA ASN A 2 5.62 -26.37 14.35
C ASN A 2 4.13 -26.44 14.69
N MET A 3 3.74 -26.00 15.87
CA MET A 3 2.35 -26.02 16.33
C MET A 3 1.59 -24.70 16.07
N MET A 4 2.25 -23.63 15.67
CA MET A 4 1.60 -22.31 15.54
C MET A 4 1.05 -22.00 14.15
N THR A 5 1.73 -22.35 13.07
CA THR A 5 1.37 -21.88 11.73
C THR A 5 0.28 -22.67 11.02
N ASN A 6 -0.07 -23.87 11.47
CA ASN A 6 -1.13 -24.69 10.86
C ASN A 6 -2.57 -24.27 11.25
N ASN A 7 -2.76 -23.28 12.13
CA ASN A 7 -4.08 -22.93 12.65
C ASN A 7 -4.55 -21.50 12.30
N TYR A 8 -3.69 -20.61 11.80
CA TYR A 8 -4.09 -19.27 11.45
C TYR A 8 -4.37 -19.13 9.95
N ARG A 9 -5.46 -18.46 9.64
CA ARG A 9 -5.68 -17.91 8.29
C ARG A 9 -5.01 -16.55 8.26
N ILE A 10 -4.14 -16.29 7.31
CA ILE A 10 -3.41 -15.03 7.21
C ILE A 10 -4.00 -14.20 6.09
N ILE A 11 -4.34 -12.95 6.37
CA ILE A 11 -4.66 -11.96 5.35
C ILE A 11 -3.46 -11.01 5.28
N ASP A 12 -2.78 -11.06 4.16
CA ASP A 12 -1.63 -10.23 3.84
C ASP A 12 -2.14 -8.91 3.26
N VAL A 13 -1.95 -7.81 4.02
CA VAL A 13 -2.59 -6.53 3.67
C VAL A 13 -1.76 -5.65 2.76
N ASP A 14 -0.57 -6.11 2.37
CA ASP A 14 0.26 -5.45 1.39
C ASP A 14 1.00 -6.43 0.49
N THR A 15 0.58 -6.41 -0.76
CA THR A 15 1.25 -7.12 -1.83
C THR A 15 1.06 -6.37 -3.16
N HIS A 16 2.01 -6.57 -4.06
CA HIS A 16 1.95 -5.91 -5.35
C HIS A 16 1.67 -6.88 -6.50
N VAL A 17 0.94 -6.38 -7.47
CA VAL A 17 0.82 -7.05 -8.77
C VAL A 17 1.98 -6.61 -9.66
N VAL A 18 2.42 -7.47 -10.58
CA VAL A 18 3.35 -7.06 -11.62
C VAL A 18 2.56 -6.91 -12.90
N GLU A 19 2.44 -5.68 -13.39
CA GLU A 19 1.63 -5.34 -14.54
C GLU A 19 2.18 -5.99 -15.81
N PRO A 20 1.33 -6.65 -16.63
CA PRO A 20 1.76 -7.19 -17.92
C PRO A 20 2.10 -6.06 -18.87
N TYR A 21 3.09 -6.27 -19.73
CA TYR A 21 3.64 -5.25 -20.62
C TYR A 21 2.62 -4.65 -21.60
N ASP A 22 1.55 -5.36 -21.89
CA ASP A 22 0.48 -4.94 -22.78
C ASP A 22 -0.77 -4.40 -22.08
N LEU A 23 -0.73 -4.20 -20.75
CA LEU A 23 -1.89 -3.77 -19.95
C LEU A 23 -2.61 -2.59 -20.61
N TRP A 24 -1.90 -1.49 -20.86
CA TRP A 24 -2.50 -0.29 -21.41
C TRP A 24 -2.62 -0.34 -22.94
N THR A 25 -1.64 -0.90 -23.64
CA THR A 25 -1.65 -0.97 -25.11
C THR A 25 -2.76 -1.87 -25.64
N SER A 26 -3.23 -2.86 -24.88
CA SER A 26 -4.34 -3.74 -25.24
C SER A 26 -5.72 -3.18 -24.85
N ARG A 27 -5.80 -2.28 -23.86
CA ARG A 27 -7.07 -1.82 -23.26
C ARG A 27 -7.42 -0.38 -23.56
N VAL A 28 -6.43 0.49 -23.79
CA VAL A 28 -6.64 1.89 -24.12
C VAL A 28 -6.72 2.06 -25.64
N SER A 29 -7.51 3.02 -26.10
CA SER A 29 -7.70 3.25 -27.54
C SER A 29 -6.38 3.46 -28.29
N SER A 30 -6.19 2.75 -29.40
CA SER A 30 -5.01 2.85 -30.27
C SER A 30 -4.77 4.24 -30.87
N ARG A 31 -5.75 5.15 -30.80
CA ARG A 31 -5.62 6.56 -31.23
C ARG A 31 -4.52 7.31 -30.48
N TYR A 32 -4.18 6.87 -29.27
CA TYR A 32 -3.15 7.51 -28.47
C TYR A 32 -1.72 7.04 -28.82
N GLY A 33 -1.57 5.96 -29.61
CA GLY A 33 -0.27 5.44 -30.00
C GLY A 33 0.65 5.21 -28.78
N ASP A 34 1.89 5.64 -28.91
CA ASP A 34 2.91 5.51 -27.84
C ASP A 34 2.70 6.46 -26.64
N ALA A 35 1.67 7.32 -26.64
CA ALA A 35 1.36 8.15 -25.47
C ALA A 35 0.86 7.32 -24.26
N VAL A 36 0.32 6.11 -24.49
CA VAL A 36 -0.07 5.20 -23.41
C VAL A 36 1.19 4.62 -22.71
N PRO A 37 1.11 4.21 -21.45
CA PRO A 37 2.18 3.45 -20.80
C PRO A 37 2.48 2.17 -21.59
N HIS A 38 3.75 1.96 -21.93
CA HIS A 38 4.20 0.80 -22.72
C HIS A 38 5.64 0.42 -22.40
N VAL A 39 6.05 -0.77 -22.81
CA VAL A 39 7.41 -1.27 -22.57
C VAL A 39 8.26 -1.23 -23.84
N ARG A 40 9.51 -0.78 -23.70
CA ARG A 40 10.54 -0.88 -24.75
C ARG A 40 11.77 -1.58 -24.17
N ASN A 41 12.36 -2.45 -24.97
CA ASN A 41 13.67 -3.05 -24.64
C ASN A 41 14.79 -2.07 -25.00
N VAL A 42 15.64 -1.76 -24.03
CA VAL A 42 16.82 -0.91 -24.22
C VAL A 42 18.03 -1.68 -23.71
N ASP A 43 18.93 -2.04 -24.60
CA ASP A 43 20.17 -2.78 -24.31
C ASP A 43 19.96 -4.07 -23.49
N GLY A 44 18.89 -4.82 -23.83
CA GLY A 44 18.55 -6.09 -23.20
C GLY A 44 17.73 -5.97 -21.91
N THR A 45 17.38 -4.77 -21.49
CA THR A 45 16.54 -4.50 -20.32
C THR A 45 15.22 -3.89 -20.74
N ASP A 46 14.12 -4.40 -20.21
CA ASP A 46 12.78 -3.87 -20.45
C ASP A 46 12.50 -2.71 -19.49
N PHE A 47 12.07 -1.59 -20.07
CA PHE A 47 11.71 -0.39 -19.32
C PHE A 47 10.31 0.07 -19.69
N TRP A 48 9.57 0.54 -18.70
CA TRP A 48 8.34 1.27 -18.91
C TRP A 48 8.60 2.66 -19.48
N PHE A 49 7.73 3.09 -20.35
CA PHE A 49 7.70 4.44 -20.93
C PHE A 49 6.31 5.05 -20.80
N PHE A 50 6.27 6.33 -20.51
CA PHE A 50 5.08 7.18 -20.53
C PHE A 50 5.27 8.22 -21.61
N GLY A 51 4.71 7.99 -22.79
CA GLY A 51 5.15 8.66 -24.00
C GLY A 51 6.62 8.33 -24.28
N ASP A 52 7.45 9.34 -24.50
CA ASP A 52 8.90 9.16 -24.69
C ASP A 52 9.71 9.17 -23.38
N LYS A 53 9.06 9.36 -22.24
CA LYS A 53 9.76 9.43 -20.95
C LYS A 53 9.97 8.02 -20.40
N LYS A 54 11.24 7.64 -20.24
CA LYS A 54 11.67 6.41 -19.60
C LYS A 54 11.32 6.45 -18.12
N ALA A 55 10.71 5.38 -17.62
CA ALA A 55 10.39 5.14 -16.22
C ALA A 55 11.20 3.95 -15.65
N GLY A 56 10.67 3.27 -14.65
CA GLY A 56 11.33 2.13 -14.00
C GLY A 56 11.51 0.91 -14.89
N GLY A 57 12.39 -0.01 -14.46
CA GLY A 57 12.59 -1.31 -15.11
C GLY A 57 11.35 -2.20 -14.99
N GLY A 58 11.01 -2.93 -16.07
CA GLY A 58 9.84 -3.81 -16.08
C GLY A 58 9.92 -4.98 -15.09
N GLY A 59 11.14 -5.43 -14.74
CA GLY A 59 11.37 -6.48 -13.75
C GLY A 59 11.61 -5.96 -12.32
N ALA A 60 11.69 -4.64 -12.13
CA ALA A 60 12.04 -4.05 -10.83
C ALA A 60 11.09 -4.44 -9.67
N PRO A 61 9.77 -4.59 -9.86
CA PRO A 61 8.89 -5.05 -8.79
C PRO A 61 8.90 -6.57 -8.58
N ALA A 62 9.51 -7.36 -9.47
CA ALA A 62 9.45 -8.82 -9.48
C ALA A 62 10.66 -9.47 -8.80
N MET A 63 11.01 -9.03 -7.59
CA MET A 63 12.26 -9.34 -6.90
C MET A 63 12.20 -10.56 -5.97
N ALA A 64 11.00 -11.05 -5.61
CA ALA A 64 10.88 -12.20 -4.72
C ALA A 64 11.67 -13.41 -5.23
N GLY A 65 12.61 -13.91 -4.42
CA GLY A 65 13.52 -15.00 -4.78
C GLY A 65 14.67 -14.65 -5.72
N TRP A 66 14.80 -13.41 -6.16
CA TRP A 66 15.89 -12.97 -7.05
C TRP A 66 17.27 -13.09 -6.38
N HIS A 67 18.29 -13.28 -7.18
CA HIS A 67 19.63 -13.64 -6.69
C HIS A 67 20.58 -12.46 -6.48
N GLU A 68 20.18 -11.24 -6.85
CA GLU A 68 20.96 -10.02 -6.65
C GLU A 68 20.26 -9.10 -5.65
N HIS A 69 21.05 -8.35 -4.88
CA HIS A 69 20.53 -7.35 -3.97
C HIS A 69 19.99 -6.11 -4.72
N PRO A 70 18.89 -5.48 -4.25
CA PRO A 70 18.43 -4.23 -4.83
C PRO A 70 19.50 -3.14 -4.75
N PRO A 71 19.57 -2.22 -5.72
CA PRO A 71 18.59 -2.01 -6.79
C PRO A 71 18.78 -2.86 -8.07
N TYR A 72 19.64 -3.87 -8.06
CA TYR A 72 19.74 -4.80 -9.19
C TYR A 72 18.49 -5.70 -9.24
N HIS A 73 17.93 -5.87 -10.43
CA HIS A 73 16.66 -6.55 -10.62
C HIS A 73 16.66 -7.36 -11.94
N PRO A 74 15.69 -8.29 -12.12
CA PRO A 74 15.50 -8.95 -13.42
C PRO A 74 15.39 -7.93 -14.55
N ARG A 75 16.12 -8.15 -15.65
CA ARG A 75 16.08 -7.25 -16.80
C ARG A 75 14.76 -7.32 -17.56
N THR A 76 14.16 -8.50 -17.54
CA THR A 76 12.88 -8.81 -18.19
C THR A 76 12.02 -9.66 -17.26
N LEU A 77 10.70 -9.70 -17.47
CA LEU A 77 9.82 -10.60 -16.70
C LEU A 77 10.14 -12.09 -16.93
N SER A 78 10.76 -12.44 -18.06
CA SER A 78 11.15 -13.82 -18.33
C SER A 78 12.33 -14.30 -17.46
N GLU A 79 13.12 -13.39 -16.91
CA GLU A 79 14.19 -13.70 -15.95
C GLU A 79 13.67 -13.82 -14.52
N ALA A 80 12.57 -13.11 -14.20
CA ALA A 80 11.95 -13.16 -12.89
C ALA A 80 11.28 -14.50 -12.60
N HIS A 81 11.18 -14.86 -11.33
CA HIS A 81 10.41 -16.04 -10.94
C HIS A 81 8.95 -15.89 -11.34
N ARG A 82 8.38 -16.94 -11.95
CA ARG A 82 7.04 -16.92 -12.51
C ARG A 82 5.96 -16.60 -11.47
N TYR A 83 6.14 -17.03 -10.24
CA TYR A 83 5.20 -16.74 -9.15
C TYR A 83 5.09 -15.24 -8.79
N THR A 84 5.98 -14.38 -9.26
CA THR A 84 5.91 -12.93 -9.01
C THR A 84 4.87 -12.23 -9.87
N TRP A 85 4.53 -12.80 -11.05
CA TRP A 85 3.63 -12.18 -12.02
C TRP A 85 2.49 -13.09 -12.54
N ASP A 86 2.60 -14.42 -12.40
CA ASP A 86 1.58 -15.39 -12.81
C ASP A 86 0.66 -15.73 -11.63
N GLN A 87 -0.64 -15.52 -11.79
CA GLN A 87 -1.63 -15.71 -10.71
C GLN A 87 -1.68 -17.14 -10.19
N ALA A 88 -1.60 -18.14 -11.08
CA ALA A 88 -1.70 -19.54 -10.68
C ALA A 88 -0.47 -19.99 -9.89
N GLU A 89 0.71 -19.50 -10.25
CA GLU A 89 1.94 -19.77 -9.49
C GLU A 89 1.94 -18.99 -8.16
N ARG A 90 1.43 -17.76 -8.15
CA ARG A 90 1.26 -16.95 -6.93
C ARG A 90 0.34 -17.64 -5.92
N LEU A 91 -0.77 -18.20 -6.33
CA LEU A 91 -1.68 -18.95 -5.46
C LEU A 91 -0.97 -20.12 -4.75
N LYS A 92 -0.04 -20.81 -5.43
CA LYS A 92 0.76 -21.88 -4.81
C LYS A 92 1.69 -21.36 -3.71
N VAL A 93 2.28 -20.18 -3.92
CA VAL A 93 3.12 -19.52 -2.89
C VAL A 93 2.27 -19.08 -1.71
N MET A 94 1.09 -18.52 -1.96
CA MET A 94 0.14 -18.18 -0.90
C MET A 94 -0.24 -19.40 -0.05
N ASP A 95 -0.52 -20.55 -0.71
CA ASP A 95 -0.84 -21.80 -0.03
C ASP A 95 0.35 -22.31 0.80
N ASP A 96 1.58 -22.22 0.25
CA ASP A 96 2.81 -22.61 0.95
C ASP A 96 3.11 -21.70 2.16
N TYR A 97 2.72 -20.43 2.09
CA TYR A 97 2.90 -19.45 3.17
C TYR A 97 1.74 -19.40 4.17
N GLY A 98 0.66 -20.15 3.94
CA GLY A 98 -0.55 -20.11 4.76
C GLY A 98 -1.37 -18.84 4.62
N ILE A 99 -1.18 -18.11 3.51
CA ILE A 99 -1.87 -16.86 3.22
C ILE A 99 -3.21 -17.17 2.57
N GLN A 100 -4.30 -16.76 3.23
CA GLN A 100 -5.67 -16.92 2.74
C GLN A 100 -5.98 -15.89 1.65
N ALA A 101 -5.65 -14.63 1.88
CA ALA A 101 -5.95 -13.56 0.95
C ALA A 101 -4.85 -12.50 0.94
N GLN A 102 -4.72 -11.80 -0.19
CA GLN A 102 -3.76 -10.73 -0.40
C GLN A 102 -4.44 -9.47 -0.93
N VAL A 103 -4.15 -8.34 -0.30
CA VAL A 103 -4.53 -7.02 -0.79
C VAL A 103 -3.54 -6.62 -1.90
N LEU A 104 -4.06 -6.15 -3.04
CA LEU A 104 -3.27 -5.94 -4.25
C LEU A 104 -3.05 -4.45 -4.53
N PHE A 105 -1.79 -4.03 -4.59
CA PHE A 105 -1.38 -2.67 -4.95
C PHE A 105 -0.69 -2.62 -6.32
N PRO A 106 -0.72 -1.46 -7.00
CA PRO A 106 -0.01 -1.24 -8.27
C PRO A 106 1.49 -1.03 -8.07
N ASN A 107 2.23 -1.04 -9.17
CA ASN A 107 3.64 -0.66 -9.23
C ASN A 107 3.91 0.46 -10.23
N VAL A 108 3.60 0.22 -11.50
CA VAL A 108 4.07 1.02 -12.64
C VAL A 108 3.55 2.46 -12.61
N ILE A 109 2.35 2.65 -12.12
CA ILE A 109 1.70 3.96 -12.03
C ILE A 109 1.91 4.62 -10.66
N PHE A 110 2.82 4.11 -9.85
CA PHE A 110 2.90 4.33 -8.42
C PHE A 110 1.59 4.00 -7.71
N PHE A 111 1.61 4.05 -6.41
CA PHE A 111 0.52 3.50 -5.61
C PHE A 111 -0.79 4.31 -5.71
N GLU A 112 -0.71 5.61 -6.02
CA GLU A 112 -1.86 6.53 -6.12
C GLU A 112 -2.15 7.04 -7.54
N ALA A 113 -1.57 6.44 -8.58
CA ALA A 113 -1.64 6.91 -9.96
C ALA A 113 -0.91 8.23 -10.25
N GLY A 114 0.01 8.67 -9.37
CA GLY A 114 0.73 9.94 -9.53
C GLY A 114 1.55 10.06 -10.82
N THR A 115 2.03 8.95 -11.36
CA THR A 115 2.75 8.94 -12.65
C THR A 115 1.83 9.31 -13.81
N LEU A 116 0.55 8.94 -13.76
CA LEU A 116 -0.41 9.23 -14.84
C LEU A 116 -0.71 10.72 -14.98
N VAL A 117 -0.57 11.51 -13.91
CA VAL A 117 -0.77 12.97 -13.95
C VAL A 117 0.20 13.66 -14.92
N LYS A 118 1.27 12.98 -15.33
CA LYS A 118 2.26 13.48 -16.27
C LYS A 118 1.93 13.19 -17.75
N LEU A 119 0.81 12.49 -18.02
CA LEU A 119 0.35 12.22 -19.39
C LEU A 119 -0.25 13.46 -20.04
N GLU A 120 -0.28 13.48 -21.38
CA GLU A 120 -0.56 14.67 -22.20
C GLU A 120 -2.00 15.18 -22.09
N SER A 121 -2.97 14.34 -21.76
CA SER A 121 -4.38 14.74 -21.69
C SER A 121 -5.14 14.11 -20.55
N ALA A 122 -6.09 14.87 -19.97
CA ALA A 122 -6.96 14.40 -18.90
C ALA A 122 -7.76 13.15 -19.31
N GLN A 123 -8.19 13.05 -20.57
CA GLN A 123 -8.91 11.88 -21.05
C GLN A 123 -8.01 10.65 -21.12
N LEU A 124 -6.76 10.77 -21.54
CA LEU A 124 -5.81 9.66 -21.55
C LEU A 124 -5.50 9.20 -20.13
N MET A 125 -5.28 10.15 -19.19
CA MET A 125 -5.09 9.82 -17.77
C MET A 125 -6.26 8.99 -17.23
N LEU A 126 -7.51 9.43 -17.49
CA LEU A 126 -8.72 8.73 -17.05
C LEU A 126 -8.85 7.34 -17.70
N ASP A 127 -8.61 7.25 -19.02
CA ASP A 127 -8.66 5.99 -19.76
C ASP A 127 -7.61 4.99 -19.19
N CYS A 128 -6.43 5.47 -18.80
CA CYS A 128 -5.38 4.64 -18.18
C CYS A 128 -5.76 4.15 -16.77
N VAL A 129 -6.39 4.99 -15.95
CA VAL A 129 -6.91 4.56 -14.64
C VAL A 129 -7.96 3.48 -14.81
N LYS A 130 -8.93 3.69 -15.69
CA LYS A 130 -10.00 2.71 -15.96
C LYS A 130 -9.44 1.39 -16.49
N ALA A 131 -8.48 1.45 -17.40
CA ALA A 131 -7.82 0.27 -17.95
C ALA A 131 -7.08 -0.54 -16.85
N TYR A 132 -6.43 0.15 -15.92
CA TYR A 132 -5.77 -0.48 -14.79
C TYR A 132 -6.78 -1.18 -13.86
N ASN A 133 -7.83 -0.49 -13.43
CA ASN A 133 -8.85 -1.06 -12.54
C ASN A 133 -9.58 -2.24 -13.18
N ASP A 134 -9.88 -2.16 -14.48
CA ASP A 134 -10.47 -3.28 -15.23
C ASP A 134 -9.53 -4.49 -15.27
N TRP A 135 -8.24 -4.25 -15.54
CA TRP A 135 -7.24 -5.31 -15.54
C TRP A 135 -7.06 -5.94 -14.16
N GLN A 136 -7.00 -5.12 -13.10
CA GLN A 136 -6.84 -5.65 -11.74
C GLN A 136 -8.08 -6.46 -11.31
N THR A 137 -9.27 -6.08 -11.77
CA THR A 137 -10.50 -6.86 -11.59
C THR A 137 -10.39 -8.22 -12.30
N ASP A 138 -9.95 -8.22 -13.56
CA ASP A 138 -9.73 -9.48 -14.30
C ASP A 138 -8.67 -10.35 -13.62
N TYR A 139 -7.58 -9.74 -13.15
CA TYR A 139 -6.53 -10.43 -12.38
C TYR A 139 -7.11 -11.10 -11.14
N ALA A 140 -7.91 -10.38 -10.35
CA ALA A 140 -8.49 -10.90 -9.12
C ALA A 140 -9.59 -11.95 -9.36
N SER A 141 -10.22 -11.94 -10.54
CA SER A 141 -11.36 -12.80 -10.87
C SER A 141 -11.04 -14.32 -10.86
N VAL A 142 -9.78 -14.70 -10.98
CA VAL A 142 -9.35 -16.11 -10.93
C VAL A 142 -9.49 -16.71 -9.51
N ALA A 143 -9.45 -15.85 -8.48
CA ALA A 143 -9.62 -16.21 -7.08
C ALA A 143 -10.16 -15.02 -6.27
N PRO A 144 -11.43 -14.63 -6.42
CA PRO A 144 -11.96 -13.36 -5.91
C PRO A 144 -12.00 -13.24 -4.38
N ASP A 145 -11.95 -14.39 -3.67
CA ASP A 145 -11.84 -14.40 -2.20
C ASP A 145 -10.38 -14.44 -1.71
N ARG A 146 -9.43 -14.56 -2.64
CA ARG A 146 -7.99 -14.63 -2.36
C ARG A 146 -7.25 -13.36 -2.80
N PHE A 147 -7.71 -12.70 -3.85
CA PHE A 147 -7.13 -11.47 -4.39
C PHE A 147 -8.08 -10.30 -4.17
N LEU A 148 -7.64 -9.32 -3.39
CA LEU A 148 -8.44 -8.19 -2.93
C LEU A 148 -7.99 -6.89 -3.63
N PRO A 149 -8.53 -6.57 -4.82
CA PRO A 149 -8.11 -5.42 -5.60
C PRO A 149 -8.45 -4.11 -4.87
N GLN A 150 -7.56 -3.13 -4.99
CA GLN A 150 -7.73 -1.79 -4.46
C GLN A 150 -7.97 -0.79 -5.60
N ALA A 151 -8.95 0.09 -5.43
CA ALA A 151 -9.32 1.06 -6.44
C ALA A 151 -8.24 2.15 -6.57
N ILE A 152 -7.77 2.38 -7.80
CA ILE A 152 -6.96 3.53 -8.17
C ILE A 152 -7.89 4.62 -8.71
N LEU A 153 -7.69 5.85 -8.26
CA LEU A 153 -8.63 6.93 -8.52
C LEU A 153 -7.99 8.06 -9.34
N PRO A 154 -8.75 8.69 -10.27
CA PRO A 154 -8.32 9.87 -11.00
C PRO A 154 -8.44 11.12 -10.11
N PHE A 155 -7.66 11.18 -9.02
CA PHE A 155 -7.80 12.16 -7.93
C PHE A 155 -7.62 13.63 -8.37
N TRP A 156 -7.16 13.88 -9.57
CA TRP A 156 -7.08 15.22 -10.17
C TRP A 156 -8.43 15.78 -10.67
N ASP A 157 -9.47 14.92 -10.72
CA ASP A 157 -10.85 15.28 -11.04
C ASP A 157 -11.81 14.60 -10.05
N LEU A 158 -12.35 15.37 -9.12
CA LEU A 158 -13.20 14.82 -8.05
C LEU A 158 -14.48 14.15 -8.56
N GLU A 159 -15.07 14.68 -9.64
CA GLU A 159 -16.29 14.08 -10.20
C GLU A 159 -16.00 12.71 -10.84
N GLU A 160 -14.92 12.60 -11.59
CA GLU A 160 -14.49 11.32 -12.15
C GLU A 160 -13.98 10.37 -11.05
N THR A 161 -13.35 10.90 -10.00
CA THR A 161 -12.95 10.12 -8.80
C THR A 161 -14.15 9.43 -8.15
N LEU A 162 -15.24 10.13 -7.93
CA LEU A 162 -16.46 9.57 -7.30
C LEU A 162 -17.11 8.52 -8.20
N LYS A 163 -17.19 8.77 -9.51
CA LYS A 163 -17.72 7.80 -10.49
C LYS A 163 -16.87 6.53 -10.54
N GLU A 164 -15.55 6.69 -10.53
CA GLU A 164 -14.63 5.56 -10.61
C GLU A 164 -14.64 4.74 -9.30
N LEU A 165 -14.71 5.39 -8.15
CA LEU A 165 -14.86 4.71 -6.86
C LEU A 165 -16.13 3.82 -6.83
N GLU A 166 -17.26 4.39 -7.26
CA GLU A 166 -18.52 3.63 -7.35
C GLU A 166 -18.42 2.46 -8.34
N ARG A 167 -17.76 2.68 -9.50
CA ARG A 167 -17.52 1.65 -10.50
C ARG A 167 -16.66 0.51 -9.95
N CYS A 168 -15.56 0.83 -9.31
CA CYS A 168 -14.65 -0.13 -8.68
C CYS A 168 -15.35 -0.94 -7.58
N LYS A 169 -16.16 -0.28 -6.73
CA LYS A 169 -16.97 -0.98 -5.72
C LYS A 169 -17.89 -2.04 -6.35
N LYS A 170 -18.56 -1.69 -7.46
CA LYS A 170 -19.43 -2.63 -8.19
C LYS A 170 -18.67 -3.79 -8.84
N MET A 171 -17.40 -3.57 -9.20
CA MET A 171 -16.50 -4.60 -9.75
C MET A 171 -15.87 -5.49 -8.68
N GLY A 172 -16.06 -5.20 -7.38
CA GLY A 172 -15.57 -6.02 -6.28
C GLY A 172 -14.28 -5.52 -5.64
N HIS A 173 -13.81 -4.30 -5.94
CA HIS A 173 -12.70 -3.70 -5.22
C HIS A 173 -13.05 -3.52 -3.73
N ARG A 174 -12.07 -3.79 -2.86
CA ARG A 174 -12.30 -3.90 -1.41
C ARG A 174 -11.87 -2.67 -0.61
N GLY A 175 -11.14 -1.74 -1.22
CA GLY A 175 -10.66 -0.49 -0.66
C GLY A 175 -10.16 0.42 -1.76
N LEU A 176 -9.56 1.53 -1.39
CA LEU A 176 -8.96 2.47 -2.35
C LEU A 176 -7.55 2.87 -1.89
N VAL A 177 -6.72 3.28 -2.84
CA VAL A 177 -5.41 3.87 -2.57
C VAL A 177 -5.49 5.37 -2.77
N PHE A 178 -4.91 6.13 -1.85
CA PHE A 178 -4.89 7.60 -1.95
C PHE A 178 -3.53 8.17 -1.56
N THR A 179 -3.18 9.30 -2.14
CA THR A 179 -1.92 9.98 -1.84
C THR A 179 -1.97 10.72 -0.51
N SER A 180 -0.88 10.65 0.26
CA SER A 180 -0.69 11.48 1.45
C SER A 180 -0.47 12.96 1.12
N GLU A 181 -0.07 13.28 -0.12
CA GLU A 181 0.35 14.61 -0.56
C GLU A 181 -0.31 15.03 -1.90
N PRO A 182 -1.65 15.13 -1.98
CA PRO A 182 -2.30 15.53 -3.23
C PRO A 182 -1.84 16.90 -3.73
N HIS A 183 -1.33 17.77 -2.86
CA HIS A 183 -0.83 19.09 -3.23
C HIS A 183 0.46 19.06 -4.08
N CYS A 184 1.22 17.98 -4.04
CA CYS A 184 2.37 17.78 -4.93
C CYS A 184 1.95 17.56 -6.40
N PHE A 185 0.68 17.20 -6.60
CA PHE A 185 0.06 17.04 -7.91
C PHE A 185 -0.89 18.19 -8.27
N ALA A 186 -0.62 19.39 -7.75
CA ALA A 186 -1.43 20.59 -7.95
C ALA A 186 -2.90 20.46 -7.48
N GLN A 187 -3.16 19.57 -6.52
CA GLN A 187 -4.47 19.40 -5.90
C GLN A 187 -4.53 20.05 -4.51
N PRO A 188 -5.71 20.27 -3.93
CA PRO A 188 -5.83 20.75 -2.55
C PRO A 188 -5.11 19.82 -1.57
N LYS A 189 -4.56 20.38 -0.47
CA LYS A 189 -3.96 19.56 0.60
C LYS A 189 -4.94 18.51 1.13
N LEU A 190 -4.42 17.43 1.67
CA LEU A 190 -5.21 16.32 2.20
C LEU A 190 -6.28 16.78 3.21
N THR A 191 -5.96 17.76 4.04
CA THR A 191 -6.87 18.33 5.06
C THR A 191 -7.97 19.21 4.51
N ASN A 192 -7.94 19.56 3.22
CA ASN A 192 -8.92 20.48 2.63
C ASN A 192 -10.30 19.82 2.50
N PRO A 193 -11.40 20.52 2.88
CA PRO A 193 -12.77 20.02 2.72
C PRO A 193 -13.19 19.65 1.29
N HIS A 194 -12.39 20.02 0.28
CA HIS A 194 -12.54 19.53 -1.07
C HIS A 194 -12.71 18.00 -1.15
N TRP A 195 -11.98 17.27 -0.30
CA TRP A 195 -11.98 15.82 -0.25
C TRP A 195 -13.14 15.22 0.55
N ASP A 196 -13.93 16.00 1.26
CA ASP A 196 -15.00 15.50 2.13
C ASP A 196 -16.04 14.66 1.37
N ARG A 197 -16.30 14.97 0.08
CA ARG A 197 -17.17 14.16 -0.76
C ARG A 197 -16.60 12.77 -1.04
N LEU A 198 -15.28 12.67 -1.23
CA LEU A 198 -14.60 11.39 -1.38
C LEU A 198 -14.64 10.58 -0.09
N TRP A 199 -14.34 11.22 1.04
CA TRP A 199 -14.37 10.55 2.34
C TRP A 199 -15.78 10.08 2.70
N ALA A 200 -16.80 10.87 2.43
CA ALA A 200 -18.20 10.48 2.63
C ALA A 200 -18.58 9.27 1.78
N ALA A 201 -18.23 9.27 0.49
CA ALA A 201 -18.50 8.16 -0.43
C ALA A 201 -17.75 6.88 -0.02
N ALA A 202 -16.48 6.98 0.33
CA ALA A 202 -15.69 5.84 0.80
C ALA A 202 -16.26 5.25 2.10
N GLN A 203 -16.67 6.12 3.04
CA GLN A 203 -17.34 5.69 4.27
C GLN A 203 -18.67 4.99 4.00
N GLU A 204 -19.52 5.55 3.14
CA GLU A 204 -20.83 4.96 2.79
C GLU A 204 -20.68 3.59 2.11
N MET A 205 -19.67 3.46 1.23
CA MET A 205 -19.35 2.22 0.53
C MET A 205 -18.56 1.23 1.40
N GLU A 206 -18.19 1.61 2.63
CA GLU A 206 -17.33 0.83 3.51
C GLU A 206 -16.02 0.39 2.81
N MET A 207 -15.40 1.31 2.08
CA MET A 207 -14.11 1.12 1.42
C MET A 207 -13.00 1.82 2.23
N PRO A 208 -12.11 1.08 2.89
CA PRO A 208 -11.00 1.66 3.63
C PRO A 208 -10.05 2.40 2.68
N VAL A 209 -9.41 3.44 3.21
CA VAL A 209 -8.41 4.26 2.50
C VAL A 209 -7.02 3.78 2.88
N ASN A 210 -6.25 3.35 1.89
CA ASN A 210 -4.88 2.93 2.08
C ASN A 210 -3.92 4.07 1.72
N PHE A 211 -3.09 4.47 2.67
CA PHE A 211 -1.91 5.30 2.44
C PHE A 211 -0.68 4.38 2.38
N HIS A 212 -0.20 4.18 1.17
CA HIS A 212 0.99 3.37 0.93
C HIS A 212 2.25 4.24 1.04
N ILE A 213 3.35 3.71 1.60
CA ILE A 213 4.62 4.45 1.57
C ILE A 213 5.03 4.78 0.14
N GLY A 214 5.93 5.75 -0.03
CA GLY A 214 6.38 6.16 -1.36
C GLY A 214 5.34 6.95 -2.15
N SER A 215 4.10 7.13 -1.66
CA SER A 215 3.12 8.00 -2.29
C SER A 215 3.45 9.47 -2.03
N GLY A 216 3.14 10.34 -3.02
CA GLY A 216 3.47 11.77 -2.93
C GLY A 216 4.84 12.11 -3.57
N ASP A 217 5.26 13.35 -3.38
CA ASP A 217 6.49 13.89 -3.98
C ASP A 217 7.52 14.28 -2.89
N HIS A 218 7.78 13.36 -1.95
CA HIS A 218 8.74 13.59 -0.88
C HIS A 218 10.16 13.74 -1.44
N GLU A 219 10.91 14.69 -0.89
CA GLU A 219 12.32 14.89 -1.25
C GLU A 219 13.15 13.62 -1.06
N VAL A 220 12.84 12.81 -0.05
CA VAL A 220 13.46 11.50 0.17
C VAL A 220 13.29 10.52 -0.99
N ASN A 221 12.25 10.68 -1.80
CA ASN A 221 12.00 9.83 -2.98
C ASN A 221 12.86 10.23 -4.18
N LYS A 222 13.55 11.38 -4.13
CA LYS A 222 14.17 12.01 -5.29
C LYS A 222 15.68 11.84 -5.36
N VAL A 223 16.32 11.37 -4.30
CA VAL A 223 17.77 11.55 -4.17
C VAL A 223 18.50 10.21 -4.11
N MET A 224 18.84 9.70 -5.29
CA MET A 224 20.03 8.86 -5.40
C MET A 224 21.25 9.82 -5.36
N ASP A 225 21.94 9.85 -4.25
CA ASP A 225 23.15 10.65 -4.10
C ASP A 225 24.37 9.88 -4.62
N ALA A 226 24.93 10.31 -5.74
CA ALA A 226 26.10 9.67 -6.36
C ALA A 226 27.34 9.64 -5.45
N SER A 227 27.36 10.37 -4.34
CA SER A 227 28.42 10.33 -3.33
C SER A 227 28.26 9.18 -2.33
N VAL A 228 27.07 8.58 -2.26
CA VAL A 228 26.76 7.45 -1.38
C VAL A 228 26.86 6.13 -2.16
N PRO A 229 27.41 5.05 -1.58
CA PRO A 229 27.39 3.74 -2.24
C PRO A 229 25.95 3.30 -2.55
N LEU A 230 25.72 2.81 -3.78
CA LEU A 230 24.43 2.52 -4.37
C LEU A 230 23.45 1.75 -3.45
N HIS A 231 23.92 0.65 -2.85
CA HIS A 231 23.07 -0.16 -1.97
C HIS A 231 22.73 0.54 -0.64
N ALA A 232 23.64 1.37 -0.12
CA ALA A 232 23.39 2.14 1.10
C ALA A 232 22.39 3.27 0.87
N ASP A 233 22.46 3.90 -0.30
CA ASP A 233 21.54 4.94 -0.72
C ASP A 233 20.11 4.36 -0.92
N TYR A 234 20.02 3.21 -1.58
CA TYR A 234 18.76 2.49 -1.72
C TYR A 234 18.16 2.09 -0.35
N ALA A 235 18.97 1.60 0.57
CA ALA A 235 18.53 1.27 1.93
C ALA A 235 18.05 2.50 2.70
N SER A 236 18.74 3.64 2.55
CA SER A 236 18.33 4.92 3.15
C SER A 236 16.95 5.36 2.67
N MET A 237 16.70 5.28 1.37
CA MET A 237 15.42 5.60 0.76
C MET A 237 14.29 4.72 1.35
N GLY A 238 14.48 3.40 1.39
CA GLY A 238 13.49 2.46 1.92
C GLY A 238 13.12 2.75 3.40
N VAL A 239 14.11 3.13 4.22
CA VAL A 239 13.84 3.50 5.61
C VAL A 239 13.01 4.77 5.72
N LEU A 240 13.30 5.80 4.93
CA LEU A 240 12.68 7.12 5.08
C LEU A 240 11.25 7.21 4.55
N PHE A 241 10.81 6.27 3.75
CA PHE A 241 9.45 6.28 3.17
C PHE A 241 8.33 6.33 4.20
N PHE A 242 8.49 5.75 5.40
CA PHE A 242 7.45 5.80 6.43
C PHE A 242 7.06 7.22 6.84
N MET A 243 7.92 8.21 6.62
CA MET A 243 7.64 9.61 6.97
C MET A 243 6.41 10.17 6.24
N GLY A 244 6.13 9.69 5.03
CA GLY A 244 4.91 10.03 4.31
C GLY A 244 3.66 9.60 5.05
N ASN A 245 3.66 8.37 5.54
CA ASN A 245 2.54 7.81 6.30
C ASN A 245 2.39 8.47 7.69
N ALA A 246 3.51 8.84 8.33
CA ALA A 246 3.47 9.64 9.56
C ALA A 246 2.81 11.00 9.31
N GLY A 247 3.12 11.63 8.19
CA GLY A 247 2.46 12.85 7.73
C GLY A 247 0.97 12.65 7.46
N ALA A 248 0.59 11.57 6.77
CA ALA A 248 -0.81 11.23 6.48
C ALA A 248 -1.62 11.06 7.76
N ILE A 249 -1.17 10.21 8.69
CA ILE A 249 -1.85 9.98 9.98
C ILE A 249 -2.03 11.29 10.75
N THR A 250 -0.98 12.09 10.82
CA THR A 250 -1.06 13.41 11.48
C THR A 250 -2.12 14.30 10.82
N GLN A 251 -2.14 14.35 9.48
CA GLN A 251 -3.07 15.19 8.73
C GLN A 251 -4.52 14.72 8.85
N ILE A 252 -4.82 13.41 8.81
CA ILE A 252 -6.20 12.91 8.93
C ILE A 252 -6.78 13.15 10.33
N ILE A 253 -5.94 13.12 11.37
CA ILE A 253 -6.34 13.43 12.75
C ILE A 253 -6.47 14.94 12.91
N CYS A 254 -5.38 15.69 12.73
CA CYS A 254 -5.34 17.13 12.99
C CYS A 254 -6.22 17.94 12.00
N GLY A 255 -6.42 17.44 10.79
CA GLY A 255 -7.34 18.04 9.82
C GLY A 255 -8.82 17.72 10.08
N GLY A 256 -9.14 16.98 11.15
CA GLY A 256 -10.50 16.66 11.55
C GLY A 256 -11.22 15.67 10.62
N ILE A 257 -10.49 14.96 9.74
CA ILE A 257 -11.08 13.98 8.84
C ILE A 257 -11.65 12.83 9.66
N CYS A 258 -10.89 12.31 10.62
CA CYS A 258 -11.36 11.28 11.54
C CYS A 258 -12.62 11.71 12.30
N GLN A 259 -12.72 12.97 12.71
CA GLN A 259 -13.89 13.50 13.40
C GLN A 259 -15.13 13.56 12.49
N ARG A 260 -14.95 14.09 11.26
CA ARG A 260 -16.07 14.23 10.32
C ARG A 260 -16.57 12.89 9.75
N PHE A 261 -15.68 11.91 9.63
CA PHE A 261 -15.97 10.60 9.04
C PHE A 261 -15.63 9.45 10.01
N PRO A 262 -16.41 9.29 11.11
CA PRO A 262 -16.06 8.41 12.22
C PRO A 262 -16.12 6.91 11.92
N LYS A 263 -16.67 6.51 10.77
CA LYS A 263 -16.75 5.11 10.33
C LYS A 263 -15.78 4.80 9.18
N LEU A 264 -15.08 5.81 8.66
CA LEU A 264 -14.08 5.61 7.60
C LEU A 264 -12.78 5.07 8.21
N ASN A 265 -12.29 3.94 7.71
CA ASN A 265 -11.04 3.35 8.16
C ASN A 265 -9.89 3.78 7.26
N PHE A 266 -8.71 3.99 7.88
CA PHE A 266 -7.47 4.35 7.22
C PHE A 266 -6.39 3.33 7.56
N ILE A 267 -5.61 2.92 6.57
CA ILE A 267 -4.53 1.98 6.75
C ILE A 267 -3.20 2.65 6.34
N SER A 268 -2.20 2.57 7.22
CA SER A 268 -0.82 2.92 6.95
C SER A 268 -0.12 1.65 6.47
N VAL A 269 0.09 1.56 5.16
CA VAL A 269 0.61 0.38 4.47
C VAL A 269 2.12 0.50 4.31
N GLU A 270 2.85 -0.59 4.52
CA GLU A 270 4.31 -0.74 4.35
C GLU A 270 5.15 0.23 5.21
N SER A 271 4.59 0.73 6.30
CA SER A 271 5.30 1.74 7.12
C SER A 271 5.86 1.18 8.42
N GLY A 272 5.54 -0.06 8.76
CA GLY A 272 5.85 -0.65 10.05
C GLY A 272 4.97 -0.11 11.19
N VAL A 273 5.01 -0.79 12.34
CA VAL A 273 4.23 -0.42 13.53
C VAL A 273 5.09 0.13 14.67
N GLY A 274 6.40 -0.08 14.62
CA GLY A 274 7.30 0.25 15.73
C GLY A 274 7.39 1.75 16.06
N TRP A 275 7.15 2.63 15.10
CA TRP A 275 7.16 4.09 15.29
C TRP A 275 5.81 4.65 15.77
N LEU A 276 4.71 3.93 15.55
CA LEU A 276 3.36 4.39 15.87
C LEU A 276 3.16 4.75 17.35
N PRO A 277 3.65 3.96 18.35
CA PRO A 277 3.51 4.33 19.76
C PRO A 277 4.11 5.71 20.07
N PHE A 278 5.30 6.01 19.53
CA PHE A 278 5.93 7.33 19.69
C PHE A 278 5.11 8.43 19.02
N ALA A 279 4.67 8.24 17.78
CA ALA A 279 3.92 9.25 17.05
C ALA A 279 2.59 9.58 17.72
N ILE A 280 1.86 8.58 18.16
CA ILE A 280 0.55 8.76 18.82
C ILE A 280 0.71 9.42 20.20
N ALA A 281 1.68 9.00 21.00
CA ALA A 281 1.98 9.64 22.27
C ALA A 281 2.40 11.13 22.08
N SER A 282 3.20 11.39 21.04
CA SER A 282 3.62 12.77 20.69
C SER A 282 2.42 13.61 20.24
N LEU A 283 1.51 13.06 19.47
CA LEU A 283 0.29 13.75 19.06
C LEU A 283 -0.59 14.09 20.26
N ASP A 284 -0.82 13.18 21.19
CA ASP A 284 -1.60 13.43 22.41
C ASP A 284 -0.94 14.51 23.25
N TRP A 285 0.39 14.45 23.41
CA TRP A 285 1.13 15.47 24.15
C TRP A 285 0.96 16.87 23.54
N GLN A 286 1.20 16.99 22.24
CA GLN A 286 1.07 18.27 21.53
C GLN A 286 -0.38 18.76 21.55
N TRP A 287 -1.35 17.86 21.35
CA TRP A 287 -2.77 18.17 21.36
C TRP A 287 -3.21 18.86 22.65
N ILE A 288 -2.84 18.29 23.78
CA ILE A 288 -3.15 18.83 25.10
C ILE A 288 -2.41 20.15 25.34
N ASN A 289 -1.10 20.18 25.06
CA ASN A 289 -0.27 21.34 25.37
C ASN A 289 -0.46 22.52 24.39
N CYS A 290 -0.94 22.28 23.19
CA CYS A 290 -1.43 23.31 22.28
C CYS A 290 -2.86 23.76 22.60
N GLY A 291 -3.51 23.20 23.62
CA GLY A 291 -4.80 23.63 24.11
C GLY A 291 -5.99 23.22 23.21
N VAL A 292 -5.83 22.24 22.31
CA VAL A 292 -6.89 21.84 21.36
C VAL A 292 -8.21 21.49 22.06
N PRO A 293 -8.24 20.67 23.16
CA PRO A 293 -9.49 20.36 23.85
C PRO A 293 -10.17 21.58 24.45
N LYS A 294 -9.40 22.61 24.83
CA LYS A 294 -9.93 23.81 25.44
C LYS A 294 -10.42 24.83 24.41
N GLU A 295 -9.65 25.01 23.35
CA GLU A 295 -9.92 26.07 22.36
C GLU A 295 -10.78 25.59 21.19
N HIS A 296 -10.82 24.24 20.95
CA HIS A 296 -11.49 23.61 19.83
C HIS A 296 -12.28 22.34 20.21
N GLY A 297 -12.73 22.24 21.48
CA GLY A 297 -13.52 21.10 21.95
C GLY A 297 -14.94 21.01 21.33
N ASP A 298 -15.34 22.06 20.62
CA ASP A 298 -16.55 22.06 19.77
C ASP A 298 -16.34 21.37 18.40
N VAL A 299 -15.07 21.23 17.98
CA VAL A 299 -14.67 20.61 16.70
C VAL A 299 -14.14 19.20 16.91
N TYR A 300 -13.45 18.93 18.02
CA TYR A 300 -12.79 17.66 18.31
C TYR A 300 -13.24 17.12 19.67
N ASP A 301 -13.79 15.92 19.69
CA ASP A 301 -14.32 15.28 20.89
C ASP A 301 -13.39 14.19 21.49
N LEU A 302 -12.30 13.82 20.77
CA LEU A 302 -11.40 12.73 21.14
C LEU A 302 -9.93 13.21 21.15
N LEU A 303 -9.09 12.46 21.86
CA LEU A 303 -7.64 12.56 21.74
C LEU A 303 -7.15 11.86 20.45
N PRO A 304 -5.99 12.25 19.91
CA PRO A 304 -5.37 11.57 18.78
C PRO A 304 -5.26 10.05 18.93
N SER A 305 -4.89 9.57 20.11
CA SER A 305 -4.84 8.12 20.40
C SER A 305 -6.21 7.43 20.34
N GLU A 306 -7.28 8.15 20.66
CA GLU A 306 -8.65 7.62 20.59
C GLU A 306 -9.14 7.59 19.13
N TYR A 307 -8.81 8.61 18.31
CA TYR A 307 -9.05 8.57 16.86
C TYR A 307 -8.29 7.42 16.21
N PHE A 308 -7.01 7.23 16.57
CA PHE A 308 -6.23 6.09 16.08
C PHE A 308 -6.92 4.77 16.40
N LYS A 309 -7.22 4.51 17.66
CA LYS A 309 -7.88 3.27 18.09
C LYS A 309 -9.22 3.02 17.42
N ARG A 310 -9.95 4.06 17.08
CA ARG A 310 -11.25 3.95 16.45
C ARG A 310 -11.18 3.50 14.98
N GLN A 311 -10.21 4.01 14.20
CA GLN A 311 -10.30 3.92 12.75
C GLN A 311 -8.98 3.96 11.97
N ILE A 312 -7.81 3.93 12.62
CA ILE A 312 -6.51 3.93 11.93
C ILE A 312 -5.77 2.64 12.22
N TYR A 313 -5.19 2.04 11.19
CA TYR A 313 -4.48 0.78 11.26
C TYR A 313 -3.06 0.94 10.74
N GLY A 314 -2.12 0.16 11.28
CA GLY A 314 -0.77 0.04 10.77
C GLY A 314 -0.41 -1.42 10.50
N SER A 315 0.46 -1.66 9.54
CA SER A 315 0.94 -2.98 9.15
C SER A 315 2.43 -3.14 9.42
N PHE A 316 2.86 -4.38 9.64
CA PHE A 316 4.27 -4.72 9.87
C PHE A 316 4.69 -5.92 9.04
N TRP A 317 6.00 -6.01 8.70
CA TRP A 317 6.55 -7.18 7.98
C TRP A 317 7.96 -7.58 8.44
N PHE A 318 8.88 -6.67 8.70
CA PHE A 318 10.28 -7.00 9.02
C PHE A 318 10.63 -6.86 10.51
N GLU A 319 9.75 -6.26 11.29
CA GLU A 319 10.03 -5.94 12.69
C GLU A 319 10.17 -7.19 13.55
N GLN A 320 11.13 -7.17 14.45
CA GLN A 320 11.39 -8.28 15.37
C GLN A 320 10.43 -8.28 16.56
N ASN A 321 10.30 -9.42 17.22
CA ASN A 321 9.43 -9.65 18.37
C ASN A 321 9.40 -8.51 19.41
N PRO A 322 10.54 -7.97 19.91
CA PRO A 322 10.47 -6.91 20.91
C PRO A 322 9.74 -5.67 20.45
N LEU A 323 9.87 -5.32 19.18
CA LEU A 323 9.27 -4.11 18.60
C LEU A 323 7.76 -4.29 18.33
N VAL A 324 7.39 -5.42 17.72
CA VAL A 324 5.97 -5.75 17.48
C VAL A 324 5.23 -5.92 18.78
N LYS A 325 5.83 -6.63 19.75
CA LYS A 325 5.24 -6.78 21.10
C LYS A 325 5.06 -5.43 21.80
N PHE A 326 6.03 -4.53 21.70
CA PHE A 326 5.92 -3.18 22.24
C PHE A 326 4.75 -2.42 21.57
N ALA A 327 4.61 -2.49 20.27
CA ALA A 327 3.48 -1.87 19.57
C ALA A 327 2.13 -2.44 20.04
N ILE A 328 2.01 -3.78 20.19
CA ILE A 328 0.82 -4.43 20.71
C ILE A 328 0.51 -3.96 22.16
N ASP A 329 1.51 -3.89 23.02
CA ASP A 329 1.34 -3.48 24.42
C ASP A 329 0.88 -2.01 24.53
N GLN A 330 1.28 -1.13 23.61
CA GLN A 330 0.95 0.30 23.63
C GLN A 330 -0.35 0.64 22.89
N LEU A 331 -0.57 0.06 21.72
CA LEU A 331 -1.69 0.39 20.83
C LEU A 331 -2.87 -0.57 21.00
N GLY A 332 -2.62 -1.78 21.51
CA GLY A 332 -3.55 -2.91 21.45
C GLY A 332 -3.46 -3.68 20.13
N PRO A 333 -4.04 -4.90 20.07
CA PRO A 333 -3.97 -5.75 18.89
C PRO A 333 -4.99 -5.37 17.79
N ASP A 334 -5.99 -4.53 18.09
CA ASP A 334 -7.17 -4.33 17.23
C ASP A 334 -6.89 -3.44 15.99
N ASN A 335 -5.75 -2.72 16.01
CA ASN A 335 -5.34 -1.78 14.94
C ASN A 335 -4.02 -2.16 14.28
N ILE A 336 -3.54 -3.39 14.49
CA ILE A 336 -2.31 -3.91 13.89
C ILE A 336 -2.67 -4.96 12.85
N LEU A 337 -1.97 -4.93 11.71
CA LEU A 337 -2.14 -5.81 10.56
C LEU A 337 -0.79 -6.43 10.18
N TYR A 338 -0.81 -7.51 9.42
CA TYR A 338 0.38 -8.18 8.89
C TYR A 338 0.46 -8.04 7.37
N GLU A 339 1.67 -7.89 6.87
CA GLU A 339 1.96 -7.78 5.44
C GLU A 339 3.26 -8.49 5.07
N THR A 340 3.47 -8.75 3.77
CA THR A 340 4.72 -9.31 3.25
C THR A 340 5.45 -8.41 2.26
N ASP A 341 4.77 -7.46 1.65
CA ASP A 341 5.25 -6.63 0.54
C ASP A 341 5.67 -7.48 -0.69
N PHE A 342 5.07 -8.69 -0.84
CA PHE A 342 5.36 -9.56 -1.99
C PHE A 342 4.89 -8.93 -3.30
N PRO A 343 5.66 -8.95 -4.40
CA PRO A 343 6.99 -9.56 -4.62
C PRO A 343 8.13 -8.53 -4.69
N HIS A 344 8.04 -7.44 -3.98
CA HIS A 344 8.99 -6.33 -4.00
C HIS A 344 10.40 -6.69 -3.54
N PRO A 345 11.39 -5.81 -3.81
CA PRO A 345 12.68 -5.84 -3.13
C PRO A 345 12.48 -5.71 -1.61
N THR A 346 13.26 -6.42 -0.82
CA THR A 346 13.20 -6.41 0.66
C THR A 346 11.90 -6.94 1.29
N SER A 347 11.02 -7.55 0.48
CA SER A 347 9.80 -8.22 0.96
C SER A 347 10.11 -9.47 1.83
N MET A 348 9.11 -9.97 2.54
CA MET A 348 9.19 -11.22 3.33
C MET A 348 9.19 -12.48 2.45
N SER A 349 9.92 -12.44 1.33
CA SER A 349 10.09 -13.56 0.41
C SER A 349 11.52 -14.07 0.48
N PRO A 350 11.76 -15.30 0.95
CA PRO A 350 13.10 -15.84 1.06
C PRO A 350 13.75 -15.99 -0.33
N GLY A 351 15.07 -15.80 -0.36
CA GLY A 351 15.85 -15.88 -1.59
C GLY A 351 17.35 -15.76 -1.33
N PRO A 352 18.18 -15.92 -2.37
CA PRO A 352 19.65 -15.85 -2.22
C PRO A 352 20.18 -14.49 -1.79
N ALA A 353 19.48 -13.41 -2.10
CA ALA A 353 19.89 -12.02 -1.83
C ALA A 353 19.01 -11.35 -0.77
N THR A 354 18.57 -12.10 0.24
CA THR A 354 17.74 -11.57 1.33
C THR A 354 17.98 -12.37 2.61
N SER A 355 17.75 -11.73 3.75
CA SER A 355 17.68 -12.39 5.06
C SER A 355 16.26 -12.74 5.48
N ALA A 356 15.26 -12.51 4.61
CA ALA A 356 13.87 -12.81 4.91
C ALA A 356 13.67 -14.31 5.18
N GLN A 357 12.96 -14.59 6.26
CA GLN A 357 12.45 -15.93 6.55
C GLN A 357 11.15 -16.17 5.77
N ARG A 358 10.75 -17.44 5.63
CA ARG A 358 9.39 -17.72 5.17
C ARG A 358 8.38 -17.14 6.16
N PRO A 359 7.24 -16.59 5.70
CA PRO A 359 6.25 -15.98 6.59
C PRO A 359 5.85 -16.87 7.80
N PRO A 360 5.61 -18.20 7.68
CA PRO A 360 5.31 -19.03 8.83
C PRO A 360 6.41 -19.05 9.90
N GLU A 361 7.68 -19.10 9.48
CA GLU A 361 8.83 -19.16 10.38
C GLU A 361 9.05 -17.80 11.07
N TYR A 362 8.94 -16.71 10.33
CA TYR A 362 8.98 -15.36 10.87
C TYR A 362 7.87 -15.11 11.91
N LEU A 363 6.65 -15.53 11.61
CA LEU A 363 5.49 -15.33 12.49
C LEU A 363 5.61 -16.15 13.79
N GLU A 364 6.23 -17.34 13.76
CA GLU A 364 6.53 -18.09 14.95
C GLU A 364 7.47 -17.33 15.90
N ASP A 365 8.50 -16.69 15.34
CA ASP A 365 9.48 -15.93 16.11
C ASP A 365 8.90 -14.58 16.60
N VAL A 366 8.22 -13.84 15.75
CA VAL A 366 7.73 -12.50 16.08
C VAL A 366 6.61 -12.51 17.12
N PHE A 367 5.77 -13.54 17.13
CA PHE A 367 4.66 -13.67 18.10
C PHE A 367 5.01 -14.50 19.35
N LYS A 368 6.26 -14.78 19.56
CA LYS A 368 6.67 -15.53 20.77
C LYS A 368 6.27 -14.79 22.05
N GLY A 369 5.39 -15.43 22.83
CA GLY A 369 4.86 -14.85 24.08
C GLY A 369 3.70 -13.86 23.90
N VAL A 370 3.15 -13.71 22.69
CA VAL A 370 1.91 -12.98 22.42
C VAL A 370 0.72 -13.93 22.57
N PRO A 371 -0.38 -13.54 23.24
CA PRO A 371 -1.59 -14.35 23.36
C PRO A 371 -2.19 -14.74 22.01
N GLN A 372 -2.67 -15.97 21.88
CA GLN A 372 -3.16 -16.51 20.59
C GLN A 372 -4.37 -15.74 20.02
N ASP A 373 -5.25 -15.24 20.88
CA ASP A 373 -6.39 -14.42 20.47
C ASP A 373 -5.95 -13.08 19.87
N GLN A 374 -4.86 -12.49 20.36
CA GLN A 374 -4.26 -11.29 19.79
C GLN A 374 -3.59 -11.58 18.44
N VAL A 375 -2.87 -12.70 18.34
CA VAL A 375 -2.27 -13.14 17.08
C VAL A 375 -3.34 -13.36 16.01
N GLN A 376 -4.45 -14.02 16.35
CA GLN A 376 -5.58 -14.22 15.43
C GLN A 376 -6.17 -12.91 14.93
N LYS A 377 -6.36 -11.93 15.80
CA LYS A 377 -6.81 -10.58 15.41
C LYS A 377 -5.88 -9.92 14.41
N ILE A 378 -4.57 -9.94 14.69
CA ILE A 378 -3.55 -9.26 13.88
C ILE A 378 -3.39 -9.92 12.51
N LEU A 379 -3.35 -11.25 12.48
CA LEU A 379 -3.13 -11.99 11.23
C LEU A 379 -4.38 -12.09 10.34
N HIS A 380 -5.57 -11.98 10.93
CA HIS A 380 -6.79 -12.26 10.18
C HIS A 380 -7.95 -11.32 10.51
N ASP A 381 -8.45 -11.29 11.75
CA ASP A 381 -9.79 -10.76 12.05
C ASP A 381 -9.90 -9.26 11.77
N ASN A 382 -8.84 -8.49 12.01
CA ASN A 382 -8.79 -7.07 11.71
C ASN A 382 -8.93 -6.80 10.21
N ALA A 383 -8.13 -7.50 9.40
CA ALA A 383 -8.17 -7.38 7.95
C ALA A 383 -9.48 -7.93 7.37
N ALA A 384 -9.98 -9.07 7.88
CA ALA A 384 -11.27 -9.64 7.44
C ALA A 384 -12.42 -8.63 7.65
N ARG A 385 -12.44 -7.96 8.82
CA ARG A 385 -13.41 -6.90 9.10
C ARG A 385 -13.28 -5.70 8.15
N LEU A 386 -12.05 -5.24 7.90
CA LEU A 386 -11.76 -4.09 7.03
C LEU A 386 -12.18 -4.34 5.58
N TYR A 387 -11.80 -5.49 5.04
CA TYR A 387 -12.00 -5.83 3.63
C TYR A 387 -13.23 -6.71 3.37
N LYS A 388 -14.07 -6.95 4.40
CA LYS A 388 -15.33 -7.70 4.31
C LYS A 388 -15.12 -9.13 3.75
N LEU A 389 -14.19 -9.84 4.36
CA LEU A 389 -14.01 -11.28 4.14
C LEU A 389 -14.76 -12.04 5.23
N ASP A 390 -15.46 -13.12 4.83
CA ASP A 390 -16.20 -14.03 5.72
C ASP A 390 -15.28 -15.07 6.40
#